data_e988bb288768ad773738e1e4409f875d
#
_entry.id   e988bb288768ad773738e1e4409f875d
#
_cell.length_a   1.000
_cell.length_b   1.000
_cell.length_c   1.000
_cell.angle_alpha   90.00
_cell.angle_beta   90.00
_cell.angle_gamma   90.00
#
_symmetry.space_group_name_H-M   'P 1'
#
loop_
_entity.id
_entity.type
_entity.pdbx_description
1 polymer ?
#
loop_
_entity_poly.entity_id
_entity_poly.type
_entity_poly.pdbx_seq_one_letter_code
_entity_poly.pdbx_strand_id
1 'polypeptide(L)'
;LNNALKMIRPGVALGEIGKVIYETITSYGFSPVKNLSGHGLGHYNIHTSPSIPNFNNNNERILKEGDVIAIEPFASTGAGIVQESSPATVFTLLNEQGIRDPITRNILKEIRTYKGLPFAKRWLEKKFTTPKTNFALRQLSAKDCIVHHPPLFDQARGMISQAEHTVIVLEKPIITTWHEE
;
A
#
# COMPACT_ATOMS: atom_id res chain seq x y z
N LEU A 1 -5.80 14.26 -4.10
CA LEU A 1 -4.70 13.80 -4.90
C LEU A 1 -4.13 14.91 -5.79
N ASN A 2 -4.91 15.52 -6.68
CA ASN A 2 -4.44 16.51 -7.67
C ASN A 2 -3.67 17.70 -7.06
N ASN A 3 -4.09 18.20 -5.88
CA ASN A 3 -3.37 19.27 -5.20
C ASN A 3 -2.01 18.82 -4.67
N ALA A 4 -1.90 17.59 -4.19
CA ALA A 4 -0.62 17.01 -3.79
C ALA A 4 0.32 16.82 -4.99
N LEU A 5 -0.18 16.33 -6.12
CA LEU A 5 0.61 16.14 -7.34
C LEU A 5 1.27 17.44 -7.84
N LYS A 6 0.59 18.58 -7.70
CA LYS A 6 1.13 19.91 -8.08
C LYS A 6 2.33 20.34 -7.22
N MET A 7 2.51 19.72 -6.05
CA MET A 7 3.64 20.00 -5.16
C MET A 7 4.90 19.23 -5.51
N ILE A 8 4.78 18.14 -6.29
CA ILE A 8 5.88 17.18 -6.49
C ILE A 8 6.95 17.78 -7.37
N ARG A 9 8.12 17.99 -6.77
CA ARG A 9 9.38 18.38 -7.42
C ARG A 9 10.56 18.13 -6.46
N PRO A 10 11.80 18.08 -6.94
CA PRO A 10 12.96 17.99 -6.05
C PRO A 10 12.99 19.13 -5.04
N GLY A 11 13.43 18.86 -3.82
CA GLY A 11 13.55 19.83 -2.74
C GLY A 11 12.30 20.09 -1.90
N VAL A 12 11.13 19.57 -2.28
CA VAL A 12 9.90 19.70 -1.47
C VAL A 12 9.96 18.79 -0.25
N ALA A 13 9.65 19.34 0.93
CA ALA A 13 9.61 18.58 2.17
C ALA A 13 8.35 17.70 2.22
N LEU A 14 8.50 16.47 2.75
CA LEU A 14 7.39 15.51 2.83
C LEU A 14 6.24 16.00 3.70
N GLY A 15 6.55 16.73 4.79
CA GLY A 15 5.55 17.34 5.66
C GLY A 15 4.67 18.37 4.95
N GLU A 16 5.22 19.12 3.98
CA GLU A 16 4.46 20.09 3.19
C GLU A 16 3.48 19.41 2.23
N ILE A 17 3.87 18.27 1.65
CA ILE A 17 2.95 17.45 0.85
C ILE A 17 1.79 16.95 1.73
N GLY A 18 2.11 16.44 2.91
CA GLY A 18 1.12 15.99 3.89
C GLY A 18 0.18 17.13 4.35
N LYS A 19 0.71 18.34 4.51
CA LYS A 19 -0.08 19.54 4.84
C LYS A 19 -1.11 19.82 3.76
N VAL A 20 -0.72 19.84 2.48
CA VAL A 20 -1.63 20.08 1.36
C VAL A 20 -2.71 19.01 1.27
N ILE A 21 -2.36 17.72 1.49
CA ILE A 21 -3.33 16.63 1.55
C ILE A 21 -4.33 16.87 2.67
N TYR A 22 -3.85 17.18 3.88
CA TYR A 22 -4.68 17.43 5.06
C TYR A 22 -5.65 18.59 4.83
N GLU A 23 -5.13 19.75 4.41
CA GLU A 23 -5.93 20.96 4.17
C GLU A 23 -6.98 20.73 3.08
N THR A 24 -6.62 20.01 2.01
CA THR A 24 -7.56 19.68 0.94
C THR A 24 -8.69 18.79 1.47
N ILE A 25 -8.40 17.70 2.16
CA ILE A 25 -9.42 16.77 2.66
C ILE A 25 -10.33 17.44 3.68
N THR A 26 -9.76 18.21 4.61
CA THR A 26 -10.54 18.91 5.65
C THR A 26 -11.40 20.03 5.09
N SER A 27 -11.00 20.70 4.02
CA SER A 27 -11.82 21.72 3.35
C SER A 27 -13.13 21.19 2.78
N TYR A 28 -13.20 19.88 2.50
CA TYR A 28 -14.43 19.18 2.10
C TYR A 28 -15.19 18.57 3.29
N GLY A 29 -14.79 18.81 4.53
CA GLY A 29 -15.45 18.30 5.72
C GLY A 29 -15.13 16.84 6.06
N PHE A 30 -14.09 16.26 5.47
CA PHE A 30 -13.65 14.89 5.75
C PHE A 30 -12.40 14.83 6.64
N SER A 31 -12.16 13.68 7.25
CA SER A 31 -10.97 13.40 8.04
C SER A 31 -9.89 12.72 7.18
N PRO A 32 -8.67 13.26 7.07
CA PRO A 32 -7.56 12.52 6.46
C PRO A 32 -7.17 11.35 7.35
N VAL A 33 -6.88 10.19 6.74
CA VAL A 33 -6.41 9.02 7.48
C VAL A 33 -4.94 9.21 7.84
N LYS A 34 -4.65 9.32 9.15
CA LYS A 34 -3.32 9.71 9.66
C LYS A 34 -2.33 8.55 9.81
N ASN A 35 -2.83 7.34 9.94
CA ASN A 35 -2.00 6.15 10.12
C ASN A 35 -1.85 5.30 8.84
N LEU A 36 -2.14 5.90 7.69
CA LEU A 36 -1.73 5.44 6.37
C LEU A 36 -0.93 6.54 5.68
N SER A 37 -0.12 6.16 4.70
CA SER A 37 0.76 7.08 3.99
C SER A 37 1.05 6.56 2.59
N GLY A 38 1.34 7.44 1.66
CA GLY A 38 2.07 7.12 0.46
C GLY A 38 3.49 6.65 0.78
N HIS A 39 4.20 6.14 -0.20
CA HIS A 39 5.50 5.50 0.00
C HIS A 39 6.41 5.59 -1.22
N GLY A 40 7.69 5.32 -1.03
CA GLY A 40 8.61 5.08 -2.13
C GLY A 40 8.32 3.74 -2.81
N LEU A 41 8.78 3.61 -4.04
CA LEU A 41 8.64 2.41 -4.87
C LEU A 41 10.01 1.94 -5.35
N GLY A 42 10.18 0.62 -5.42
CA GLY A 42 11.35 -0.04 -5.99
C GLY A 42 10.95 -1.20 -6.89
N HIS A 43 11.92 -1.76 -7.61
CA HIS A 43 11.66 -2.90 -8.49
C HIS A 43 11.20 -4.12 -7.69
N TYR A 44 9.97 -4.56 -7.90
CA TYR A 44 9.29 -5.61 -7.11
C TYR A 44 9.24 -5.34 -5.60
N ASN A 45 9.32 -4.09 -5.18
CA ASN A 45 9.18 -3.65 -3.80
C ASN A 45 8.29 -2.41 -3.75
N ILE A 46 7.03 -2.58 -3.35
CA ILE A 46 6.03 -1.52 -3.39
C ILE A 46 6.08 -0.58 -2.18
N HIS A 47 6.71 -0.98 -1.08
CA HIS A 47 6.80 -0.17 0.12
C HIS A 47 8.26 0.10 0.48
N THR A 48 8.83 1.15 -0.10
CA THR A 48 10.16 1.63 0.23
C THR A 48 10.10 3.02 0.90
N SER A 49 11.21 3.48 1.39
CA SER A 49 11.38 4.88 1.79
C SER A 49 11.38 5.80 0.56
N PRO A 50 10.82 7.02 0.66
CA PRO A 50 10.25 7.65 1.85
C PRO A 50 8.78 7.28 2.09
N SER A 51 8.26 7.55 3.32
CA SER A 51 6.83 7.58 3.61
C SER A 51 6.28 8.97 3.37
N ILE A 52 5.17 9.09 2.65
CA ILE A 52 4.51 10.35 2.30
C ILE A 52 3.28 10.51 3.19
N PRO A 53 3.29 11.39 4.20
CA PRO A 53 2.19 11.48 5.16
C PRO A 53 0.93 12.10 4.56
N ASN A 54 -0.23 11.81 5.15
CA ASN A 54 -1.52 12.44 4.84
C ASN A 54 -1.82 13.68 5.71
N PHE A 55 -0.85 14.16 6.47
CA PHE A 55 -0.93 15.36 7.32
C PHE A 55 0.47 15.93 7.53
N ASN A 56 0.56 17.19 7.97
CA ASN A 56 1.86 17.74 8.35
C ASN A 56 2.35 17.09 9.65
N ASN A 57 3.36 16.25 9.52
CA ASN A 57 4.06 15.60 10.64
C ASN A 57 5.44 16.21 10.92
N ASN A 58 5.70 17.41 10.39
CA ASN A 58 6.98 18.13 10.48
C ASN A 58 8.16 17.33 9.91
N ASN A 59 7.91 16.46 8.91
CA ASN A 59 8.98 15.72 8.25
C ASN A 59 9.70 16.64 7.26
N GLU A 60 10.90 17.05 7.62
CA GLU A 60 11.75 17.93 6.82
C GLU A 60 12.54 17.21 5.72
N ARG A 61 12.44 15.88 5.62
CA ARG A 61 13.05 15.13 4.52
C ARG A 61 12.49 15.62 3.20
N ILE A 62 13.38 15.96 2.28
CA ILE A 62 13.03 16.45 0.94
C ILE A 62 13.00 15.32 -0.09
N LEU A 63 12.15 15.48 -1.09
CA LEU A 63 12.15 14.67 -2.31
C LEU A 63 13.42 14.94 -3.10
N LYS A 64 13.97 13.89 -3.70
CA LYS A 64 15.15 13.97 -4.58
C LYS A 64 14.74 13.68 -6.01
N GLU A 65 15.48 14.25 -6.95
CA GLU A 65 15.34 13.92 -8.36
C GLU A 65 15.56 12.42 -8.58
N GLY A 66 14.66 11.79 -9.34
CA GLY A 66 14.66 10.35 -9.60
C GLY A 66 13.96 9.50 -8.54
N ASP A 67 13.50 10.06 -7.41
CA ASP A 67 12.64 9.30 -6.48
C ASP A 67 11.39 8.83 -7.21
N VAL A 68 11.00 7.57 -6.98
CA VAL A 68 9.73 7.01 -7.47
C VAL A 68 8.84 6.79 -6.25
N ILE A 69 7.69 7.46 -6.24
CA ILE A 69 6.80 7.51 -5.07
C ILE A 69 5.34 7.25 -5.46
N ALA A 70 4.59 6.65 -4.55
CA ALA A 70 3.14 6.62 -4.57
C ALA A 70 2.60 7.77 -3.70
N ILE A 71 1.72 8.58 -4.28
CA ILE A 71 0.93 9.59 -3.56
C ILE A 71 -0.47 9.02 -3.45
N GLU A 72 -0.89 8.73 -2.23
CA GLU A 72 -2.16 8.04 -1.95
C GLU A 72 -2.92 8.65 -0.76
N PRO A 73 -3.60 9.78 -0.97
CA PRO A 73 -4.46 10.36 0.04
C PRO A 73 -5.64 9.46 0.37
N PHE A 74 -5.91 9.31 1.67
CA PHE A 74 -7.07 8.61 2.20
C PHE A 74 -7.97 9.60 2.94
N ALA A 75 -9.23 9.70 2.55
CA ALA A 75 -10.24 10.52 3.22
C ALA A 75 -11.31 9.64 3.86
N SER A 76 -11.73 9.97 5.08
CA SER A 76 -12.76 9.26 5.83
C SER A 76 -13.91 10.17 6.24
N THR A 77 -15.13 9.64 6.26
CA THR A 77 -16.29 10.27 6.93
C THR A 77 -16.28 10.05 8.44
N GLY A 78 -15.31 9.29 8.96
CA GLY A 78 -15.18 8.90 10.38
C GLY A 78 -14.00 9.58 11.07
N ALA A 79 -13.29 8.81 11.90
CA ALA A 79 -12.22 9.33 12.77
C ALA A 79 -10.91 9.67 12.04
N GLY A 80 -10.70 9.16 10.82
CA GLY A 80 -9.42 9.29 10.12
C GLY A 80 -8.29 8.46 10.76
N ILE A 81 -8.64 7.40 11.45
CA ILE A 81 -7.74 6.38 12.01
C ILE A 81 -8.26 5.01 11.62
N VAL A 82 -7.44 4.21 10.97
CA VAL A 82 -7.81 2.85 10.58
C VAL A 82 -7.23 1.82 11.51
N GLN A 83 -7.91 0.68 11.58
CA GLN A 83 -7.47 -0.51 12.30
C GLN A 83 -7.78 -1.77 11.49
N GLU A 84 -7.07 -2.84 11.77
CA GLU A 84 -7.27 -4.13 11.13
C GLU A 84 -8.63 -4.73 11.49
N SER A 85 -9.27 -5.38 10.51
CA SER A 85 -10.53 -6.10 10.70
C SER A 85 -10.38 -7.54 10.23
N SER A 86 -11.27 -8.35 10.22
CA SER A 86 -11.42 -9.69 9.62
C SER A 86 -10.11 -10.40 9.16
N PRO A 87 -10.15 -11.70 8.85
CA PRO A 87 -8.99 -12.43 8.33
C PRO A 87 -8.45 -11.83 7.04
N ALA A 88 -7.12 -11.84 6.90
CA ALA A 88 -6.44 -11.37 5.70
C ALA A 88 -6.86 -12.16 4.45
N THR A 89 -7.00 -11.44 3.35
CA THR A 89 -7.24 -11.99 2.02
C THR A 89 -6.13 -11.65 1.03
N VAL A 90 -5.17 -10.83 1.46
CA VAL A 90 -3.95 -10.47 0.73
C VAL A 90 -2.75 -10.87 1.57
N PHE A 91 -1.68 -11.33 0.92
CA PHE A 91 -0.50 -11.85 1.56
C PHE A 91 0.75 -11.46 0.78
N THR A 92 1.90 -11.41 1.46
CA THR A 92 3.23 -11.26 0.83
C THR A 92 4.13 -12.39 1.28
N LEU A 93 4.88 -13.00 0.35
CA LEU A 93 5.88 -14.00 0.67
C LEU A 93 7.13 -13.35 1.26
N LEU A 94 7.53 -13.76 2.47
CA LEU A 94 8.77 -13.33 3.14
C LEU A 94 9.94 -14.28 2.90
N ASN A 95 9.67 -15.57 3.08
CA ASN A 95 10.68 -16.62 2.98
C ASN A 95 10.02 -17.97 2.64
N GLU A 96 10.83 -19.00 2.40
CA GLU A 96 10.36 -20.31 1.95
C GLU A 96 10.87 -21.45 2.82
N GLN A 97 11.17 -21.18 4.08
CA GLN A 97 11.85 -22.15 4.95
C GLN A 97 10.94 -23.32 5.34
N GLY A 98 11.49 -24.51 5.29
CA GLY A 98 10.93 -25.70 5.93
C GLY A 98 9.63 -26.25 5.34
N ILE A 99 9.24 -25.89 4.12
CA ILE A 99 8.01 -26.37 3.48
C ILE A 99 8.26 -27.76 2.86
N ARG A 100 7.68 -28.80 3.47
CA ARG A 100 7.82 -30.21 3.02
C ARG A 100 6.57 -30.72 2.30
N ASP A 101 5.40 -30.21 2.66
CA ASP A 101 4.12 -30.66 2.10
C ASP A 101 4.02 -30.42 0.58
N PRO A 102 3.66 -31.44 -0.23
CA PRO A 102 3.61 -31.32 -1.68
C PRO A 102 2.58 -30.32 -2.20
N ILE A 103 1.41 -30.19 -1.53
CA ILE A 103 0.34 -29.25 -1.92
C ILE A 103 0.86 -27.83 -1.72
N THR A 104 1.40 -27.55 -0.54
CA THR A 104 1.96 -26.23 -0.20
C THR A 104 3.13 -25.87 -1.12
N ARG A 105 4.01 -26.81 -1.43
CA ARG A 105 5.12 -26.60 -2.38
C ARG A 105 4.63 -26.26 -3.78
N ASN A 106 3.55 -26.88 -4.23
CA ASN A 106 2.97 -26.60 -5.55
C ASN A 106 2.36 -25.21 -5.60
N ILE A 107 1.65 -24.78 -4.55
CA ILE A 107 1.08 -23.42 -4.44
C ILE A 107 2.21 -22.39 -4.28
N LEU A 108 3.27 -22.71 -3.56
CA LEU A 108 4.44 -21.83 -3.40
C LEU A 108 5.13 -21.54 -4.75
N LYS A 109 5.18 -22.52 -5.68
CA LYS A 109 5.67 -22.27 -7.05
C LYS A 109 4.88 -21.15 -7.75
N GLU A 110 3.58 -21.12 -7.55
CA GLU A 110 2.73 -20.03 -8.08
C GLU A 110 3.02 -18.70 -7.38
N ILE A 111 3.11 -18.71 -6.05
CA ILE A 111 3.38 -17.50 -5.26
C ILE A 111 4.72 -16.86 -5.68
N ARG A 112 5.73 -17.65 -5.99
CA ARG A 112 7.03 -17.15 -6.51
C ARG A 112 6.91 -16.32 -7.77
N THR A 113 5.90 -16.58 -8.61
CA THR A 113 5.69 -15.82 -9.86
C THR A 113 5.37 -14.35 -9.59
N TYR A 114 4.87 -14.01 -8.40
CA TYR A 114 4.60 -12.64 -7.96
C TYR A 114 5.85 -11.89 -7.48
N LYS A 115 7.02 -12.56 -7.42
CA LYS A 115 8.34 -11.94 -7.18
C LYS A 115 8.42 -11.09 -5.90
N GLY A 116 7.75 -11.50 -4.83
CA GLY A 116 7.70 -10.78 -3.56
C GLY A 116 6.62 -9.71 -3.47
N LEU A 117 5.89 -9.45 -4.54
CA LEU A 117 4.73 -8.56 -4.50
C LEU A 117 3.57 -9.18 -3.71
N PRO A 118 2.69 -8.39 -3.10
CA PRO A 118 1.46 -8.86 -2.49
C PRO A 118 0.58 -9.61 -3.49
N PHE A 119 -0.08 -10.67 -3.03
CA PHE A 119 -0.99 -11.46 -3.83
C PHE A 119 -2.31 -11.71 -3.11
N ALA A 120 -3.41 -11.74 -3.86
CA ALA A 120 -4.72 -12.02 -3.31
C ALA A 120 -4.99 -13.54 -3.25
N LYS A 121 -5.59 -14.01 -2.14
CA LYS A 121 -6.03 -15.39 -1.96
C LYS A 121 -6.85 -15.91 -3.14
N ARG A 122 -7.78 -15.10 -3.66
CA ARG A 122 -8.63 -15.43 -4.80
C ARG A 122 -7.86 -15.76 -6.07
N TRP A 123 -6.63 -15.27 -6.25
CA TRP A 123 -5.79 -15.60 -7.40
C TRP A 123 -5.29 -17.04 -7.34
N LEU A 124 -4.95 -17.50 -6.14
CA LEU A 124 -4.59 -18.89 -5.90
C LEU A 124 -5.81 -19.81 -6.04
N GLU A 125 -6.98 -19.38 -5.53
CA GLU A 125 -8.22 -20.15 -5.61
C GLU A 125 -8.72 -20.35 -7.05
N LYS A 126 -8.37 -19.47 -7.98
CA LYS A 126 -8.63 -19.65 -9.42
C LYS A 126 -7.81 -20.78 -10.06
N LYS A 127 -6.62 -21.06 -9.51
CA LYS A 127 -5.70 -22.09 -10.03
C LYS A 127 -5.76 -23.39 -9.23
N PHE A 128 -6.06 -23.25 -7.95
CA PHE A 128 -6.16 -24.36 -6.99
C PHE A 128 -7.53 -24.34 -6.33
N THR A 129 -7.93 -25.43 -5.70
CA THR A 129 -9.20 -25.42 -4.94
C THR A 129 -9.07 -24.62 -3.65
N THR A 130 -10.18 -24.02 -3.18
CA THR A 130 -10.24 -23.28 -1.91
C THR A 130 -9.69 -24.09 -0.73
N PRO A 131 -10.00 -25.40 -0.54
CA PRO A 131 -9.41 -26.19 0.54
C PRO A 131 -7.89 -26.32 0.46
N LYS A 132 -7.32 -26.55 -0.73
CA LYS A 132 -5.86 -26.62 -0.93
C LYS A 132 -5.18 -25.28 -0.66
N THR A 133 -5.79 -24.18 -1.14
CA THR A 133 -5.28 -22.83 -0.88
C THR A 133 -5.28 -22.51 0.61
N ASN A 134 -6.40 -22.76 1.31
CA ASN A 134 -6.50 -22.54 2.75
C ASN A 134 -5.49 -23.36 3.55
N PHE A 135 -5.31 -24.63 3.16
CA PHE A 135 -4.31 -25.50 3.78
C PHE A 135 -2.91 -24.95 3.61
N ALA A 136 -2.52 -24.60 2.38
CA ALA A 136 -1.19 -24.06 2.08
C ALA A 136 -0.92 -22.74 2.81
N LEU A 137 -1.86 -21.78 2.77
CA LEU A 137 -1.70 -20.51 3.48
C LEU A 137 -1.54 -20.70 4.99
N ARG A 138 -2.28 -21.65 5.61
CA ARG A 138 -2.09 -21.99 7.03
C ARG A 138 -0.69 -22.56 7.30
N GLN A 139 -0.18 -23.44 6.43
CA GLN A 139 1.17 -24.01 6.58
C GLN A 139 2.24 -22.91 6.44
N LEU A 140 2.09 -22.00 5.50
CA LEU A 140 2.99 -20.87 5.30
C LEU A 140 2.95 -19.89 6.48
N SER A 141 1.74 -19.59 7.00
CA SER A 141 1.59 -18.74 8.20
C SER A 141 2.21 -19.35 9.44
N ALA A 142 1.98 -20.66 9.68
CA ALA A 142 2.55 -21.36 10.85
C ALA A 142 4.09 -21.42 10.85
N LYS A 143 4.73 -21.07 9.74
CA LYS A 143 6.18 -21.03 9.57
C LYS A 143 6.71 -19.61 9.32
N ASP A 144 5.89 -18.60 9.57
CA ASP A 144 6.22 -17.19 9.32
C ASP A 144 6.78 -16.93 7.90
N CYS A 145 6.30 -17.72 6.92
CA CYS A 145 6.71 -17.56 5.53
C CYS A 145 5.99 -16.46 4.80
N ILE A 146 4.83 -16.00 5.30
CA ILE A 146 4.00 -14.97 4.68
C ILE A 146 3.59 -13.89 5.69
N VAL A 147 3.53 -12.65 5.20
CA VAL A 147 2.85 -11.54 5.89
C VAL A 147 1.38 -11.54 5.50
N HIS A 148 0.54 -11.24 6.46
CA HIS A 148 -0.90 -11.07 6.30
C HIS A 148 -1.22 -9.59 6.15
N HIS A 149 -2.07 -9.25 5.19
CA HIS A 149 -2.61 -7.91 5.00
C HIS A 149 -4.13 -7.95 5.20
N PRO A 150 -4.60 -7.79 6.44
CA PRO A 150 -6.03 -7.76 6.72
C PRO A 150 -6.67 -6.49 6.17
N PRO A 151 -7.97 -6.50 5.83
CA PRO A 151 -8.71 -5.29 5.49
C PRO A 151 -8.66 -4.28 6.63
N LEU A 152 -8.61 -3.01 6.28
CA LEU A 152 -8.60 -1.89 7.21
C LEU A 152 -9.96 -1.20 7.21
N PHE A 153 -10.41 -0.73 8.37
CA PHE A 153 -11.62 0.08 8.49
C PHE A 153 -11.41 1.24 9.46
N ASP A 154 -12.14 2.32 9.26
CA ASP A 154 -12.10 3.47 10.17
C ASP A 154 -12.66 3.09 11.54
N GLN A 155 -12.01 3.52 12.62
CA GLN A 155 -12.40 3.22 14.00
C GLN A 155 -13.84 3.67 14.32
N ALA A 156 -14.30 4.77 13.74
CA ALA A 156 -15.66 5.27 13.86
C ALA A 156 -16.62 4.68 12.81
N ARG A 157 -16.20 3.63 12.05
CA ARG A 157 -16.99 3.01 10.98
C ARG A 157 -17.36 3.94 9.83
N GLY A 158 -16.61 5.02 9.64
CA GLY A 158 -16.75 5.89 8.48
C GLY A 158 -16.37 5.19 7.17
N MET A 159 -16.93 5.67 6.07
CA MET A 159 -16.47 5.27 4.74
C MET A 159 -15.10 5.87 4.46
N ILE A 160 -14.23 5.11 3.80
CA ILE A 160 -12.91 5.56 3.38
C ILE A 160 -12.86 5.58 1.86
N SER A 161 -12.35 6.67 1.31
CA SER A 161 -12.01 6.83 -0.10
C SER A 161 -10.50 6.98 -0.25
N GLN A 162 -9.94 6.34 -1.26
CA GLN A 162 -8.54 6.43 -1.65
C GLN A 162 -8.44 6.83 -3.12
N ALA A 163 -7.44 7.63 -3.45
CA ALA A 163 -7.00 7.87 -4.82
C ALA A 163 -5.47 7.85 -4.84
N GLU A 164 -4.87 7.28 -5.88
CA GLU A 164 -3.43 7.05 -5.92
C GLU A 164 -2.86 7.32 -7.31
N HIS A 165 -1.65 7.89 -7.33
CA HIS A 165 -0.79 7.91 -8.50
C HIS A 165 0.66 7.61 -8.14
N THR A 166 1.33 6.88 -9.03
CA THR A 166 2.79 6.72 -9.02
C THR A 166 3.44 7.86 -9.78
N VAL A 167 4.44 8.49 -9.17
CA VAL A 167 5.11 9.67 -9.70
C VAL A 167 6.62 9.47 -9.69
N ILE A 168 7.27 9.80 -10.80
CA ILE A 168 8.73 9.98 -10.86
C ILE A 168 9.00 11.45 -10.58
N VAL A 169 9.80 11.72 -9.54
CA VAL A 169 10.14 13.07 -9.08
C VAL A 169 11.19 13.66 -10.02
N LEU A 170 10.81 14.68 -10.75
CA LEU A 170 11.64 15.48 -11.64
C LEU A 170 11.23 16.95 -11.50
N GLU A 171 11.95 17.90 -12.09
CA GLU A 171 11.50 19.31 -12.19
C GLU A 171 10.10 19.41 -12.81
N LYS A 172 9.80 18.57 -13.81
CA LYS A 172 8.45 18.29 -14.32
C LYS A 172 8.13 16.84 -14.00
N PRO A 173 7.36 16.55 -12.94
CA PRO A 173 7.10 15.19 -12.51
C PRO A 173 6.35 14.37 -13.58
N ILE A 174 6.68 13.08 -13.68
CA ILE A 174 6.00 12.15 -14.56
C ILE A 174 5.04 11.31 -13.72
N ILE A 175 3.74 11.40 -14.02
CA ILE A 175 2.71 10.57 -13.40
C ILE A 175 2.56 9.31 -14.26
N THR A 176 3.14 8.20 -13.81
CA THR A 176 3.23 6.97 -14.61
C THR A 176 1.93 6.18 -14.70
N THR A 177 0.99 6.46 -13.81
CA THR A 177 -0.33 5.81 -13.73
C THR A 177 -1.47 6.73 -14.22
N TRP A 178 -1.12 7.82 -14.92
CA TRP A 178 -2.13 8.66 -15.54
C TRP A 178 -2.75 7.95 -16.75
N HIS A 179 -4.07 7.92 -16.80
CA HIS A 179 -4.82 7.45 -17.96
C HIS A 179 -5.59 8.64 -18.55
N GLU A 180 -5.44 8.88 -19.83
CA GLU A 180 -6.36 9.74 -20.57
C GLU A 180 -7.68 8.98 -20.71
N GLU A 181 -8.78 9.60 -20.27
CA GLU A 181 -10.15 9.08 -20.48
C GLU A 181 -10.60 9.29 -21.92
#